data_453cdddfc54c36d7844b1667cdd3d11d
#
_entry.id   453cdddfc54c36d7844b1667cdd3d11d
#
_cell.length_a   1.000
_cell.length_b   1.000
_cell.length_c   1.000
_cell.angle_alpha   90.00
_cell.angle_beta   90.00
_cell.angle_gamma   90.00
#
_symmetry.space_group_name_H-M   'P 1'
#
loop_
_entity.id
_entity.type
_entity.pdbx_description
1 polymer ?
#
loop_
_entity_poly.entity_id
_entity_poly.type
_entity_poly.pdbx_seq_one_letter_code
_entity_poly.pdbx_strand_id
1 'polypeptide(L)'
;MSLKKIIPALLLVGSSFAASAQAVKEHGALRVEGTQLVDKAGQPVMLRGISFGWHNFWPRFYTPQTVGWLKKDWKINVVRAAMGVEPKDGYLQKPEWSTEKVKAVVDGAIKENIYVIIDWHSHNINLPEAKAFFTQMAQTYGKNPHVIYEIFNEPDEETWPQVKAYSEEVISTIRAIDPDNLILVGTPRWDQDVHLAADDPIRGERNLMYTLHFYAATHKQELRDRGDYALRKGLPLFISESAGMEASGDGPLNEAEWQRWLDWAEDRHISWVTWSVSDKNETCSVLLPSASATGPWKDSDLKPSGLKSRELIRKYASQPVKKNQAKSK
;
A
#
# COMPACT_ATOMS: atom_id res chain seq x y z
N MET A 1 1.79 -58.81 41.17
CA MET A 1 0.73 -57.95 40.59
C MET A 1 1.32 -56.57 40.35
N SER A 2 1.64 -56.23 39.10
CA SER A 2 2.28 -54.94 38.76
C SER A 2 1.21 -54.02 38.19
N LEU A 3 0.90 -52.89 38.86
CA LEU A 3 -0.02 -51.85 38.36
C LEU A 3 0.73 -51.00 37.33
N LYS A 4 0.30 -51.11 36.06
CA LYS A 4 0.70 -50.19 35.01
C LYS A 4 -0.05 -48.85 35.18
N LYS A 5 0.69 -47.79 35.45
CA LYS A 5 0.14 -46.41 35.43
C LYS A 5 -0.09 -45.98 33.98
N ILE A 6 -1.33 -45.74 33.66
CA ILE A 6 -1.74 -45.14 32.40
C ILE A 6 -1.63 -43.60 32.58
N ILE A 7 -0.73 -42.96 31.83
CA ILE A 7 -0.59 -41.51 31.74
C ILE A 7 -1.52 -41.06 30.56
N PRO A 8 -2.52 -40.19 30.81
CA PRO A 8 -3.30 -39.65 29.70
C PRO A 8 -2.47 -38.63 28.87
N ALA A 9 -2.33 -38.89 27.60
CA ALA A 9 -1.76 -37.96 26.67
C ALA A 9 -2.75 -36.79 26.47
N LEU A 10 -2.34 -35.62 26.93
CA LEU A 10 -3.07 -34.38 26.70
C LEU A 10 -2.85 -33.94 25.24
N LEU A 11 -3.83 -34.18 24.38
CA LEU A 11 -3.86 -33.62 23.03
C LEU A 11 -4.04 -32.10 23.17
N LEU A 12 -2.96 -31.34 22.94
CA LEU A 12 -3.03 -29.92 22.66
C LEU A 12 -3.65 -29.77 21.26
N VAL A 13 -4.94 -29.50 21.22
CA VAL A 13 -5.59 -28.98 20.00
C VAL A 13 -5.11 -27.55 19.84
N GLY A 14 -4.11 -27.38 18.98
CA GLY A 14 -3.68 -26.09 18.52
C GLY A 14 -4.81 -25.42 17.72
N SER A 15 -5.56 -24.54 18.36
CA SER A 15 -6.50 -23.66 17.67
C SER A 15 -5.68 -22.72 16.78
N SER A 16 -5.60 -23.07 15.50
CA SER A 16 -5.16 -22.12 14.47
C SER A 16 -6.18 -21.00 14.41
N PHE A 17 -5.95 -19.95 15.20
CA PHE A 17 -6.64 -18.69 14.98
C PHE A 17 -6.23 -18.19 13.60
N ALA A 18 -7.11 -18.38 12.61
CA ALA A 18 -7.05 -17.62 11.38
C ALA A 18 -7.08 -16.15 11.81
N ALA A 19 -5.95 -15.45 11.68
CA ALA A 19 -5.87 -14.03 11.94
C ALA A 19 -6.90 -13.35 11.03
N SER A 20 -8.07 -13.06 11.58
CA SER A 20 -9.10 -12.29 10.91
C SER A 20 -8.52 -10.89 10.75
N ALA A 21 -8.46 -10.39 9.52
CA ALA A 21 -7.94 -9.05 9.23
C ALA A 21 -8.82 -7.96 9.90
N GLN A 22 -8.54 -7.67 11.16
CA GLN A 22 -9.02 -6.51 11.91
C GLN A 22 -7.81 -5.62 12.25
N ALA A 23 -7.03 -5.30 11.23
CA ALA A 23 -5.70 -4.74 11.35
C ALA A 23 -5.66 -3.48 12.25
N VAL A 24 -6.59 -2.55 12.05
CA VAL A 24 -6.59 -1.30 12.83
C VAL A 24 -7.02 -1.53 14.28
N LYS A 25 -7.95 -2.45 14.54
CA LYS A 25 -8.34 -2.80 15.91
C LYS A 25 -7.18 -3.46 16.67
N GLU A 26 -6.36 -4.24 15.97
CA GLU A 26 -5.20 -4.92 16.53
C GLU A 26 -4.03 -3.95 16.73
N HIS A 27 -3.65 -3.22 15.69
CA HIS A 27 -2.43 -2.39 15.67
C HIS A 27 -2.69 -0.93 16.09
N GLY A 28 -3.87 -0.36 15.81
CA GLY A 28 -4.21 1.03 16.12
C GLY A 28 -3.53 2.03 15.18
N ALA A 29 -3.15 3.18 15.71
CA ALA A 29 -2.38 4.17 14.97
C ALA A 29 -0.96 3.64 14.69
N LEU A 30 -0.53 3.81 13.44
CA LEU A 30 0.80 3.42 12.99
C LEU A 30 1.79 4.56 13.18
N ARG A 31 3.05 4.21 13.41
CA ARG A 31 4.15 5.18 13.44
C ARG A 31 5.42 4.59 12.83
N VAL A 32 6.34 5.47 12.48
CA VAL A 32 7.65 5.09 11.93
C VAL A 32 8.69 5.10 13.04
N GLU A 33 9.40 3.97 13.23
CA GLU A 33 10.56 3.86 14.11
C GLU A 33 11.76 3.36 13.31
N GLY A 34 12.76 4.22 13.15
CA GLY A 34 13.88 3.94 12.25
C GLY A 34 13.39 3.79 10.80
N THR A 35 13.60 2.62 10.20
CA THR A 35 13.12 2.31 8.85
C THR A 35 11.85 1.46 8.83
N GLN A 36 11.20 1.27 9.99
CA GLN A 36 10.09 0.33 10.10
C GLN A 36 8.78 1.01 10.47
N LEU A 37 7.69 0.44 9.96
CA LEU A 37 6.34 0.74 10.40
C LEU A 37 6.04 -0.10 11.64
N VAL A 38 5.58 0.55 12.71
CA VAL A 38 5.24 -0.11 13.97
C VAL A 38 3.85 0.30 14.44
N ASP A 39 3.25 -0.54 15.27
CA ASP A 39 1.97 -0.28 15.91
C ASP A 39 2.11 0.56 17.19
N LYS A 40 0.96 0.82 17.86
CA LYS A 40 0.90 1.54 19.12
C LYS A 40 1.73 0.91 20.24
N ALA A 41 2.04 -0.39 20.15
CA ALA A 41 2.85 -1.13 21.11
C ALA A 41 4.34 -1.26 20.72
N GLY A 42 4.75 -0.65 19.58
CA GLY A 42 6.11 -0.74 19.04
C GLY A 42 6.40 -2.07 18.35
N GLN A 43 5.37 -2.86 18.01
CA GLN A 43 5.59 -4.09 17.26
C GLN A 43 5.62 -3.80 15.76
N PRO A 44 6.54 -4.41 15.01
CA PRO A 44 6.59 -4.25 13.55
C PRO A 44 5.28 -4.65 12.89
N VAL A 45 4.80 -3.82 11.98
CA VAL A 45 3.60 -4.04 11.17
C VAL A 45 3.97 -4.08 9.71
N MET A 46 3.39 -5.01 8.98
CA MET A 46 3.46 -5.03 7.52
C MET A 46 2.07 -4.93 6.92
N LEU A 47 1.89 -3.94 6.07
CA LEU A 47 0.68 -3.76 5.29
C LEU A 47 0.85 -4.44 3.93
N ARG A 48 -0.13 -5.28 3.58
CA ARG A 48 -0.14 -6.04 2.33
C ARG A 48 -1.51 -5.91 1.69
N GLY A 49 -1.55 -5.41 0.47
CA GLY A 49 -2.82 -5.09 -0.14
C GLY A 49 -2.81 -4.94 -1.65
N ILE A 50 -3.84 -4.28 -2.13
CA ILE A 50 -4.03 -4.00 -3.55
C ILE A 50 -4.54 -2.58 -3.75
N SER A 51 -4.09 -1.93 -4.83
CA SER A 51 -4.58 -0.65 -5.29
C SER A 51 -5.83 -0.81 -6.14
N PHE A 52 -6.77 0.11 -6.01
CA PHE A 52 -7.72 0.37 -7.10
C PHE A 52 -6.96 0.98 -8.28
N GLY A 53 -7.40 0.69 -9.50
CA GLY A 53 -6.97 1.45 -10.68
C GLY A 53 -7.51 2.87 -10.64
N TRP A 54 -7.05 3.74 -11.53
CA TRP A 54 -7.46 5.15 -11.64
C TRP A 54 -8.97 5.31 -11.53
N HIS A 55 -9.45 6.06 -10.54
CA HIS A 55 -10.88 6.20 -10.26
C HIS A 55 -11.71 6.72 -11.45
N ASN A 56 -11.13 7.59 -12.26
CA ASN A 56 -11.77 8.21 -13.42
C ASN A 56 -11.99 7.23 -14.57
N PHE A 57 -11.16 6.19 -14.70
CA PHE A 57 -11.31 5.15 -15.73
C PHE A 57 -12.12 3.96 -15.23
N TRP A 58 -12.01 3.61 -13.93
CA TRP A 58 -12.69 2.45 -13.33
C TRP A 58 -13.54 2.80 -12.11
N PRO A 59 -14.42 3.83 -12.18
CA PRO A 59 -15.22 4.29 -11.05
C PRO A 59 -16.18 3.24 -10.51
N ARG A 60 -16.53 2.22 -11.31
CA ARG A 60 -17.45 1.17 -10.93
C ARG A 60 -16.97 0.31 -9.78
N PHE A 61 -15.65 0.22 -9.59
CA PHE A 61 -15.04 -0.56 -8.52
C PHE A 61 -14.92 0.22 -7.19
N TYR A 62 -15.00 1.55 -7.23
CA TYR A 62 -14.83 2.41 -6.06
C TYR A 62 -16.05 2.37 -5.15
N THR A 63 -16.24 1.25 -4.45
CA THR A 63 -17.38 1.01 -3.56
C THR A 63 -16.93 0.36 -2.25
N PRO A 64 -17.63 0.61 -1.12
CA PRO A 64 -17.36 -0.08 0.15
C PRO A 64 -17.47 -1.61 0.04
N GLN A 65 -18.36 -2.10 -0.84
CA GLN A 65 -18.56 -3.54 -1.05
C GLN A 65 -17.34 -4.20 -1.66
N THR A 66 -16.67 -3.53 -2.62
CA THR A 66 -15.42 -4.00 -3.21
C THR A 66 -14.33 -4.15 -2.16
N VAL A 67 -14.19 -3.16 -1.28
CA VAL A 67 -13.25 -3.21 -0.15
C VAL A 67 -13.55 -4.41 0.77
N GLY A 68 -14.81 -4.59 1.12
CA GLY A 68 -15.25 -5.73 1.94
C GLY A 68 -14.95 -7.08 1.30
N TRP A 69 -15.14 -7.20 -0.02
CA TRP A 69 -14.80 -8.41 -0.75
C TRP A 69 -13.29 -8.67 -0.76
N LEU A 70 -12.47 -7.68 -1.08
CA LEU A 70 -11.01 -7.78 -1.09
C LEU A 70 -10.47 -8.21 0.28
N LYS A 71 -10.95 -7.60 1.37
CA LYS A 71 -10.59 -8.02 2.73
C LYS A 71 -10.98 -9.48 2.99
N LYS A 72 -12.24 -9.84 2.70
CA LYS A 72 -12.79 -11.17 2.98
C LYS A 72 -12.07 -12.27 2.22
N ASP A 73 -11.86 -12.06 0.92
CA ASP A 73 -11.34 -13.08 0.01
C ASP A 73 -9.81 -13.00 -0.16
N TRP A 74 -9.27 -11.80 -0.45
CA TRP A 74 -7.84 -11.65 -0.70
C TRP A 74 -7.00 -11.53 0.58
N LYS A 75 -7.66 -11.28 1.74
CA LYS A 75 -6.99 -11.14 3.06
C LYS A 75 -6.11 -9.90 3.16
N ILE A 76 -6.45 -8.85 2.42
CA ILE A 76 -5.74 -7.58 2.53
C ILE A 76 -5.92 -6.95 3.91
N ASN A 77 -4.91 -6.21 4.37
CA ASN A 77 -4.99 -5.34 5.55
C ASN A 77 -4.82 -3.85 5.22
N VAL A 78 -4.57 -3.53 3.95
CA VAL A 78 -4.54 -2.17 3.39
C VAL A 78 -5.14 -2.18 1.99
N VAL A 79 -5.78 -1.07 1.62
CA VAL A 79 -6.23 -0.79 0.25
C VAL A 79 -5.74 0.58 -0.17
N ARG A 80 -5.41 0.78 -1.45
CA ARG A 80 -4.99 2.07 -2.00
C ARG A 80 -6.06 2.61 -2.94
N ALA A 81 -6.47 3.85 -2.74
CA ALA A 81 -7.45 4.56 -3.54
C ALA A 81 -6.74 5.55 -4.48
N ALA A 82 -6.45 5.11 -5.70
CA ALA A 82 -5.72 5.88 -6.71
C ALA A 82 -6.62 6.93 -7.37
N MET A 83 -6.56 8.16 -6.88
CA MET A 83 -7.35 9.27 -7.42
C MET A 83 -6.61 9.97 -8.57
N GLY A 84 -6.93 9.64 -9.82
CA GLY A 84 -6.33 10.27 -10.99
C GLY A 84 -6.56 11.78 -11.01
N VAL A 85 -5.49 12.54 -11.20
CA VAL A 85 -5.50 14.01 -11.10
C VAL A 85 -5.68 14.65 -12.46
N GLU A 86 -4.73 14.49 -13.36
CA GLU A 86 -4.65 15.17 -14.65
C GLU A 86 -5.55 14.58 -15.75
N PRO A 87 -5.73 13.24 -15.85
CA PRO A 87 -6.45 12.67 -16.98
C PRO A 87 -7.88 13.15 -17.10
N LYS A 88 -8.47 12.93 -18.29
CA LYS A 88 -9.88 13.21 -18.53
C LYS A 88 -10.77 12.62 -17.42
N ASP A 89 -11.71 13.43 -16.95
CA ASP A 89 -12.60 13.11 -15.85
C ASP A 89 -11.87 12.90 -14.49
N GLY A 90 -10.60 13.28 -14.38
CA GLY A 90 -9.83 13.29 -13.14
C GLY A 90 -10.17 14.46 -12.22
N TYR A 91 -9.41 14.58 -11.12
CA TYR A 91 -9.70 15.57 -10.06
C TYR A 91 -9.70 17.01 -10.58
N LEU A 92 -8.78 17.40 -11.47
CA LEU A 92 -8.72 18.76 -12.00
C LEU A 92 -10.00 19.17 -12.76
N GLN A 93 -10.75 18.21 -13.28
CA GLN A 93 -11.99 18.47 -14.02
C GLN A 93 -13.24 18.20 -13.19
N LYS A 94 -13.19 17.24 -12.24
CA LYS A 94 -14.33 16.79 -11.44
C LYS A 94 -13.95 16.57 -9.97
N PRO A 95 -13.51 17.63 -9.25
CA PRO A 95 -12.94 17.49 -7.90
C PRO A 95 -13.92 16.86 -6.90
N GLU A 96 -15.19 17.28 -6.88
CA GLU A 96 -16.19 16.77 -5.95
C GLU A 96 -16.46 15.28 -6.21
N TRP A 97 -16.69 14.91 -7.47
CA TRP A 97 -16.95 13.52 -7.84
C TRP A 97 -15.75 12.61 -7.56
N SER A 98 -14.55 13.07 -7.86
CA SER A 98 -13.31 12.35 -7.58
C SER A 98 -13.14 12.10 -6.08
N THR A 99 -13.37 13.14 -5.29
CA THR A 99 -13.35 13.08 -3.83
C THR A 99 -14.38 12.09 -3.28
N GLU A 100 -15.62 12.09 -3.80
CA GLU A 100 -16.66 11.14 -3.38
C GLU A 100 -16.25 9.68 -3.69
N LYS A 101 -15.61 9.42 -4.82
CA LYS A 101 -15.10 8.08 -5.14
C LYS A 101 -14.06 7.61 -4.14
N VAL A 102 -13.09 8.45 -3.82
CA VAL A 102 -12.08 8.14 -2.80
C VAL A 102 -12.72 7.90 -1.44
N LYS A 103 -13.64 8.78 -1.01
CA LYS A 103 -14.37 8.65 0.27
C LYS A 103 -15.11 7.31 0.36
N ALA A 104 -15.72 6.83 -0.71
CA ALA A 104 -16.40 5.53 -0.71
C ALA A 104 -15.45 4.37 -0.38
N VAL A 105 -14.20 4.43 -0.84
CA VAL A 105 -13.16 3.43 -0.50
C VAL A 105 -12.69 3.62 0.95
N VAL A 106 -12.47 4.85 1.38
CA VAL A 106 -12.04 5.17 2.77
C VAL A 106 -13.09 4.70 3.78
N ASP A 107 -14.37 5.03 3.55
CA ASP A 107 -15.47 4.60 4.41
C ASP A 107 -15.61 3.07 4.44
N GLY A 108 -15.39 2.42 3.29
CA GLY A 108 -15.31 0.97 3.17
C GLY A 108 -14.20 0.38 4.03
N ALA A 109 -13.00 0.95 4.00
CA ALA A 109 -11.85 0.49 4.77
C ALA A 109 -12.06 0.69 6.29
N ILE A 110 -12.61 1.83 6.70
CA ILE A 110 -12.98 2.10 8.10
C ILE A 110 -13.99 1.08 8.58
N LYS A 111 -15.06 0.85 7.82
CA LYS A 111 -16.08 -0.16 8.13
C LYS A 111 -15.48 -1.56 8.27
N GLU A 112 -14.59 -1.91 7.39
CA GLU A 112 -13.92 -3.21 7.36
C GLU A 112 -12.73 -3.31 8.33
N ASN A 113 -12.35 -2.20 8.99
CA ASN A 113 -11.28 -2.16 9.98
C ASN A 113 -9.90 -2.56 9.39
N ILE A 114 -9.61 -2.05 8.20
CA ILE A 114 -8.32 -2.13 7.52
C ILE A 114 -7.78 -0.73 7.24
N TYR A 115 -6.48 -0.62 6.93
CA TYR A 115 -5.86 0.65 6.55
C TYR A 115 -6.22 1.03 5.11
N VAL A 116 -6.15 2.34 4.83
CA VAL A 116 -6.40 2.88 3.49
C VAL A 116 -5.39 3.97 3.14
N ILE A 117 -4.80 3.85 1.96
CA ILE A 117 -3.95 4.88 1.37
C ILE A 117 -4.82 5.77 0.48
N ILE A 118 -4.88 7.05 0.82
CA ILE A 118 -5.50 8.10 0.02
C ILE A 118 -4.40 8.63 -0.90
N ASP A 119 -4.43 8.26 -2.16
CA ASP A 119 -3.38 8.53 -3.12
C ASP A 119 -3.76 9.66 -4.08
N TRP A 120 -2.96 10.72 -4.05
CA TRP A 120 -2.93 11.76 -5.07
C TRP A 120 -2.20 11.23 -6.29
N HIS A 121 -2.96 10.53 -7.15
CA HIS A 121 -2.43 9.78 -8.27
C HIS A 121 -2.11 10.69 -9.45
N SER A 122 -1.01 11.42 -9.32
CA SER A 122 -0.50 12.46 -10.21
C SER A 122 0.91 12.09 -10.69
N HIS A 123 1.28 12.59 -11.87
CA HIS A 123 2.64 12.57 -12.39
C HIS A 123 3.25 13.98 -12.45
N ASN A 124 2.51 15.02 -12.08
CA ASN A 124 2.95 16.40 -12.15
C ASN A 124 2.65 17.15 -10.85
N ILE A 125 3.38 18.22 -10.58
CA ILE A 125 3.13 19.10 -9.45
C ILE A 125 1.87 19.92 -9.69
N ASN A 126 0.83 19.67 -8.89
CA ASN A 126 -0.43 20.40 -8.83
C ASN A 126 -0.64 20.87 -7.38
N LEU A 127 0.26 21.74 -6.89
CA LEU A 127 0.36 22.10 -5.46
C LEU A 127 -0.93 22.72 -4.87
N PRO A 128 -1.57 23.72 -5.51
CA PRO A 128 -2.79 24.32 -4.94
C PRO A 128 -3.93 23.31 -4.78
N GLU A 129 -4.11 22.46 -5.78
CA GLU A 129 -5.18 21.46 -5.83
C GLU A 129 -4.90 20.32 -4.84
N ALA A 130 -3.66 19.87 -4.72
CA ALA A 130 -3.24 18.89 -3.73
C ALA A 130 -3.47 19.40 -2.30
N LYS A 131 -3.09 20.65 -2.00
CA LYS A 131 -3.35 21.27 -0.70
C LYS A 131 -4.84 21.34 -0.40
N ALA A 132 -5.68 21.72 -1.37
CA ALA A 132 -7.13 21.76 -1.21
C ALA A 132 -7.71 20.37 -0.90
N PHE A 133 -7.31 19.36 -1.68
CA PHE A 133 -7.75 17.98 -1.50
C PHE A 133 -7.33 17.41 -0.15
N PHE A 134 -6.05 17.52 0.22
CA PHE A 134 -5.58 16.98 1.49
C PHE A 134 -6.10 17.74 2.70
N THR A 135 -6.37 19.05 2.59
CA THR A 135 -7.11 19.80 3.63
C THR A 135 -8.47 19.13 3.89
N GLN A 136 -9.23 18.87 2.83
CA GLN A 136 -10.53 18.23 2.96
C GLN A 136 -10.45 16.80 3.53
N MET A 137 -9.48 16.01 3.07
CA MET A 137 -9.29 14.65 3.56
C MET A 137 -8.86 14.62 5.02
N ALA A 138 -7.91 15.46 5.43
CA ALA A 138 -7.47 15.56 6.81
C ALA A 138 -8.57 16.06 7.74
N GLN A 139 -9.36 17.05 7.34
CA GLN A 139 -10.53 17.52 8.10
C GLN A 139 -11.58 16.42 8.30
N THR A 140 -11.80 15.59 7.27
CA THR A 140 -12.81 14.54 7.31
C THR A 140 -12.33 13.32 8.09
N TYR A 141 -11.09 12.91 7.90
CA TYR A 141 -10.59 11.59 8.34
C TYR A 141 -9.38 11.63 9.25
N GLY A 142 -8.76 12.77 9.53
CA GLY A 142 -7.50 12.87 10.27
C GLY A 142 -7.52 12.30 11.69
N LYS A 143 -8.72 12.08 12.26
CA LYS A 143 -8.86 11.40 13.56
C LYS A 143 -8.98 9.87 13.44
N ASN A 144 -9.00 9.32 12.23
CA ASN A 144 -9.11 7.90 11.99
C ASN A 144 -7.71 7.28 11.78
N PRO A 145 -7.27 6.37 12.63
CA PRO A 145 -5.97 5.72 12.49
C PRO A 145 -5.88 4.78 11.28
N HIS A 146 -6.98 4.65 10.53
CA HIS A 146 -7.05 3.87 9.30
C HIS A 146 -6.33 4.53 8.12
N VAL A 147 -6.17 5.86 8.15
CA VAL A 147 -5.81 6.68 7.01
C VAL A 147 -4.29 6.85 6.88
N ILE A 148 -3.81 6.69 5.67
CA ILE A 148 -2.46 6.97 5.21
C ILE A 148 -2.59 7.92 4.02
N TYR A 149 -1.81 8.99 3.97
CA TYR A 149 -1.80 9.93 2.85
C TYR A 149 -0.62 9.63 1.93
N GLU A 150 -0.86 9.43 0.65
CA GLU A 150 0.18 9.38 -0.37
C GLU A 150 0.09 10.65 -1.20
N ILE A 151 1.06 11.54 -0.99
CA ILE A 151 0.92 12.94 -1.42
C ILE A 151 1.37 13.20 -2.84
N PHE A 152 2.01 12.24 -3.50
CA PHE A 152 2.42 12.29 -4.89
C PHE A 152 2.69 10.87 -5.37
N ASN A 153 1.89 10.37 -6.33
CA ASN A 153 2.00 8.99 -6.81
C ASN A 153 3.37 8.70 -7.44
N GLU A 154 3.67 9.36 -8.56
CA GLU A 154 4.87 9.06 -9.36
C GLU A 154 5.41 10.34 -10.02
N PRO A 155 6.25 11.12 -9.32
CA PRO A 155 6.99 12.20 -9.97
C PRO A 155 7.83 11.65 -11.13
N ASP A 156 7.62 12.12 -12.35
CA ASP A 156 8.32 11.57 -13.53
C ASP A 156 9.50 12.43 -13.98
N GLU A 157 9.29 13.70 -14.27
CA GLU A 157 10.32 14.64 -14.76
C GLU A 157 10.88 15.55 -13.64
N GLU A 158 10.22 15.60 -12.48
CA GLU A 158 10.65 16.46 -11.38
C GLU A 158 11.92 15.94 -10.71
N THR A 159 12.82 16.88 -10.43
CA THR A 159 14.01 16.61 -9.61
C THR A 159 13.64 16.43 -8.14
N TRP A 160 14.50 15.75 -7.36
CA TRP A 160 14.23 15.58 -5.93
C TRP A 160 14.04 16.92 -5.17
N PRO A 161 14.82 18.00 -5.40
CA PRO A 161 14.54 19.29 -4.77
C PRO A 161 13.15 19.84 -5.07
N GLN A 162 12.62 19.63 -6.27
CA GLN A 162 11.25 20.07 -6.64
C GLN A 162 10.18 19.22 -5.92
N VAL A 163 10.34 17.89 -5.95
CA VAL A 163 9.46 16.96 -5.23
C VAL A 163 9.49 17.23 -3.73
N LYS A 164 10.67 17.47 -3.16
CA LYS A 164 10.85 17.79 -1.75
C LYS A 164 10.12 19.08 -1.36
N ALA A 165 10.32 20.16 -2.11
CA ALA A 165 9.65 21.43 -1.86
C ALA A 165 8.12 21.32 -1.94
N TYR A 166 7.58 20.62 -2.94
CA TYR A 166 6.17 20.30 -3.03
C TYR A 166 5.69 19.52 -1.81
N SER A 167 6.42 18.47 -1.45
CA SER A 167 6.05 17.59 -0.34
C SER A 167 6.04 18.30 1.00
N GLU A 168 7.02 19.15 1.28
CA GLU A 168 7.08 19.95 2.51
C GLU A 168 5.85 20.85 2.67
N GLU A 169 5.36 21.47 1.58
CA GLU A 169 4.16 22.29 1.57
C GLU A 169 2.87 21.48 1.83
N VAL A 170 2.74 20.30 1.19
CA VAL A 170 1.57 19.44 1.38
C VAL A 170 1.58 18.81 2.77
N ILE A 171 2.75 18.35 3.25
CA ILE A 171 2.92 17.83 4.61
C ILE A 171 2.51 18.88 5.64
N SER A 172 3.02 20.10 5.53
CA SER A 172 2.64 21.22 6.42
C SER A 172 1.13 21.45 6.45
N THR A 173 0.47 21.36 5.28
CA THR A 173 -0.98 21.50 5.17
C THR A 173 -1.72 20.37 5.91
N ILE A 174 -1.28 19.11 5.75
CA ILE A 174 -1.87 17.97 6.45
C ILE A 174 -1.61 18.09 7.96
N ARG A 175 -0.37 18.36 8.38
CA ARG A 175 0.04 18.40 9.80
C ARG A 175 -0.64 19.51 10.61
N ALA A 176 -1.08 20.58 9.97
CA ALA A 176 -1.90 21.61 10.61
C ALA A 176 -3.27 21.07 11.10
N ILE A 177 -3.72 19.92 10.59
CA ILE A 177 -5.03 19.33 10.87
C ILE A 177 -4.87 17.93 11.51
N ASP A 178 -4.00 17.10 10.94
CA ASP A 178 -3.71 15.74 11.33
C ASP A 178 -2.21 15.60 11.65
N PRO A 179 -1.84 15.69 12.93
CA PRO A 179 -0.43 15.64 13.34
C PRO A 179 0.20 14.25 13.31
N ASP A 180 -0.59 13.17 13.17
CA ASP A 180 -0.14 11.84 13.54
C ASP A 180 -0.14 10.80 12.43
N ASN A 181 -1.13 10.80 11.53
CA ASN A 181 -1.24 9.75 10.52
C ASN A 181 -0.03 9.70 9.56
N LEU A 182 0.24 8.52 9.05
CA LEU A 182 1.36 8.25 8.15
C LEU A 182 1.20 9.01 6.84
N ILE A 183 2.30 9.60 6.35
CA ILE A 183 2.38 10.22 5.03
C ILE A 183 3.42 9.49 4.19
N LEU A 184 3.05 9.11 2.98
CA LEU A 184 3.92 8.55 1.95
C LEU A 184 4.33 9.67 1.00
N VAL A 185 5.63 9.77 0.78
CA VAL A 185 6.27 10.80 -0.04
C VAL A 185 6.78 10.17 -1.32
N GLY A 186 6.32 10.64 -2.47
CA GLY A 186 6.81 10.21 -3.77
C GLY A 186 8.28 10.55 -3.98
N THR A 187 8.97 9.77 -4.81
CA THR A 187 10.35 10.00 -5.21
C THR A 187 10.51 10.10 -6.73
N PRO A 188 11.55 10.77 -7.26
CA PRO A 188 11.69 10.99 -8.69
C PRO A 188 11.74 9.71 -9.52
N ARG A 189 11.47 9.87 -10.83
CA ARG A 189 11.52 8.81 -11.82
C ARG A 189 10.60 7.62 -11.49
N TRP A 190 9.32 7.94 -11.30
CA TRP A 190 8.30 6.92 -10.97
C TRP A 190 8.68 6.11 -9.74
N ASP A 191 9.05 6.81 -8.66
CA ASP A 191 9.42 6.23 -7.36
C ASP A 191 10.62 5.25 -7.39
N GLN A 192 11.55 5.47 -8.32
CA GLN A 192 12.76 4.64 -8.43
C GLN A 192 13.99 5.28 -7.79
N ASP A 193 14.03 6.60 -7.64
CA ASP A 193 15.22 7.32 -7.18
C ASP A 193 15.21 7.61 -5.66
N VAL A 194 14.77 6.63 -4.86
CA VAL A 194 14.75 6.71 -3.37
C VAL A 194 16.11 7.04 -2.76
N HIS A 195 17.21 6.76 -3.48
CA HIS A 195 18.56 7.07 -3.03
C HIS A 195 18.81 8.59 -2.94
N LEU A 196 18.19 9.39 -3.82
CA LEU A 196 18.28 10.85 -3.77
C LEU A 196 17.57 11.40 -2.52
N ALA A 197 16.39 10.87 -2.18
CA ALA A 197 15.71 11.21 -0.95
C ALA A 197 16.50 10.77 0.29
N ALA A 198 17.21 9.65 0.22
CA ALA A 198 18.05 9.16 1.32
C ALA A 198 19.27 10.05 1.58
N ASP A 199 19.81 10.72 0.57
CA ASP A 199 20.93 11.66 0.73
C ASP A 199 20.49 13.03 1.27
N ASP A 200 19.26 13.45 0.98
CA ASP A 200 18.68 14.71 1.47
C ASP A 200 17.21 14.54 1.89
N PRO A 201 16.90 13.82 2.97
CA PRO A 201 15.54 13.56 3.39
C PRO A 201 14.80 14.82 3.90
N ILE A 202 13.47 14.80 3.89
CA ILE A 202 12.64 15.78 4.58
C ILE A 202 12.89 15.65 6.07
N ARG A 203 13.14 16.78 6.75
CA ARG A 203 13.52 16.83 8.17
C ARG A 203 12.47 17.59 8.99
N GLY A 204 12.45 17.30 10.30
CA GLY A 204 11.58 18.01 11.24
C GLY A 204 10.16 17.45 11.32
N GLU A 205 9.81 16.51 10.44
CA GLU A 205 8.51 15.86 10.41
C GLU A 205 8.60 14.40 10.86
N ARG A 206 7.52 13.90 11.42
CA ARG A 206 7.42 12.50 11.88
C ARG A 206 6.43 11.72 11.03
N ASN A 207 6.51 10.40 11.12
CA ASN A 207 5.62 9.48 10.42
C ASN A 207 5.59 9.71 8.91
N LEU A 208 6.78 9.87 8.32
CA LEU A 208 7.00 9.89 6.87
C LEU A 208 7.61 8.57 6.44
N MET A 209 7.15 8.03 5.32
CA MET A 209 7.83 6.97 4.56
C MET A 209 7.92 7.40 3.10
N TYR A 210 8.89 6.83 2.37
CA TYR A 210 9.16 7.19 0.98
C TYR A 210 8.76 6.03 0.07
N THR A 211 8.11 6.35 -1.03
CA THR A 211 7.60 5.35 -1.94
C THR A 211 8.69 4.79 -2.86
N LEU A 212 8.60 3.49 -3.09
CA LEU A 212 9.37 2.75 -4.07
C LEU A 212 8.40 1.93 -4.91
N HIS A 213 8.34 2.18 -6.21
CA HIS A 213 7.50 1.42 -7.13
C HIS A 213 8.33 0.47 -7.99
N PHE A 214 7.81 -0.73 -8.23
CA PHE A 214 8.46 -1.68 -9.12
C PHE A 214 7.47 -2.47 -9.99
N TYR A 215 7.91 -2.78 -11.19
CA TYR A 215 7.29 -3.72 -12.09
C TYR A 215 8.30 -4.82 -12.41
N ALA A 216 8.04 -6.05 -11.95
CA ALA A 216 9.08 -7.08 -11.83
C ALA A 216 9.67 -7.57 -13.16
N ALA A 217 8.94 -7.45 -14.28
CA ALA A 217 9.53 -7.77 -15.58
C ALA A 217 10.57 -6.71 -16.03
N THR A 218 10.45 -5.47 -15.58
CA THR A 218 11.38 -4.36 -15.90
C THR A 218 12.45 -4.17 -14.82
N HIS A 219 12.03 -3.99 -13.57
CA HIS A 219 12.89 -3.59 -12.47
C HIS A 219 13.51 -4.81 -11.78
N LYS A 220 14.83 -4.79 -11.64
CA LYS A 220 15.63 -5.92 -11.17
C LYS A 220 16.47 -5.53 -9.94
N GLN A 221 17.64 -6.16 -9.83
CA GLN A 221 18.54 -5.99 -8.68
C GLN A 221 18.97 -4.54 -8.48
N GLU A 222 19.21 -3.78 -9.54
CA GLU A 222 19.65 -2.38 -9.43
C GLU A 222 18.68 -1.50 -8.62
N LEU A 223 17.37 -1.70 -8.81
CA LEU A 223 16.38 -0.93 -8.04
C LEU A 223 16.31 -1.42 -6.58
N ARG A 224 16.46 -2.73 -6.33
CA ARG A 224 16.60 -3.25 -4.96
C ARG A 224 17.85 -2.70 -4.27
N ASP A 225 18.95 -2.55 -4.99
CA ASP A 225 20.20 -1.99 -4.45
C ASP A 225 20.02 -0.50 -4.04
N ARG A 226 19.22 0.27 -4.79
CA ARG A 226 18.81 1.63 -4.39
C ARG A 226 17.96 1.62 -3.12
N GLY A 227 17.02 0.68 -3.02
CA GLY A 227 16.22 0.47 -1.81
C GLY A 227 17.10 0.09 -0.61
N ASP A 228 18.03 -0.83 -0.79
CA ASP A 228 18.99 -1.22 0.25
C ASP A 228 19.91 -0.05 0.67
N TYR A 229 20.31 0.79 -0.27
CA TYR A 229 21.05 2.02 0.03
C TYR A 229 20.22 2.96 0.89
N ALA A 230 18.97 3.22 0.50
CA ALA A 230 18.08 4.10 1.24
C ALA A 230 17.84 3.61 2.68
N LEU A 231 17.58 2.32 2.86
CA LEU A 231 17.42 1.70 4.19
C LEU A 231 18.68 1.83 5.04
N ARG A 232 19.88 1.62 4.47
CA ARG A 232 21.16 1.80 5.19
C ARG A 232 21.40 3.25 5.63
N LYS A 233 20.86 4.22 4.89
CA LYS A 233 20.87 5.65 5.25
C LYS A 233 19.81 6.01 6.31
N GLY A 234 18.94 5.07 6.68
CA GLY A 234 17.87 5.28 7.65
C GLY A 234 16.58 5.82 7.03
N LEU A 235 16.41 5.78 5.70
CA LEU A 235 15.20 6.21 5.03
C LEU A 235 14.16 5.08 5.08
N PRO A 236 12.98 5.27 5.70
CA PRO A 236 11.91 4.28 5.72
C PRO A 236 11.20 4.19 4.36
N LEU A 237 11.02 2.98 3.85
CA LEU A 237 10.42 2.73 2.53
C LEU A 237 9.04 2.08 2.63
N PHE A 238 8.18 2.39 1.67
CA PHE A 238 6.89 1.75 1.45
C PHE A 238 6.72 1.46 -0.05
N ILE A 239 6.32 0.25 -0.43
CA ILE A 239 5.99 -0.08 -1.81
C ILE A 239 4.49 0.11 -1.99
N SER A 240 4.07 1.33 -2.36
CA SER A 240 2.66 1.68 -2.52
C SER A 240 2.06 1.23 -3.85
N GLU A 241 2.92 0.88 -4.82
CA GLU A 241 2.52 0.27 -6.09
C GLU A 241 3.55 -0.75 -6.57
N SER A 242 3.07 -1.90 -7.05
CA SER A 242 3.94 -2.93 -7.61
C SER A 242 3.18 -3.92 -8.49
N ALA A 243 3.87 -4.52 -9.47
CA ALA A 243 3.27 -5.56 -10.29
C ALA A 243 4.32 -6.54 -10.87
N GLY A 244 3.84 -7.63 -11.47
CA GLY A 244 4.67 -8.70 -11.98
C GLY A 244 5.09 -8.57 -13.45
N MET A 245 4.48 -7.65 -14.21
CA MET A 245 4.75 -7.45 -15.65
C MET A 245 5.75 -6.32 -15.91
N GLU A 246 5.80 -5.82 -17.15
CA GLU A 246 6.64 -4.67 -17.51
C GLU A 246 6.09 -3.35 -16.97
N ALA A 247 6.95 -2.34 -16.88
CA ALA A 247 6.60 -1.00 -16.37
C ALA A 247 5.54 -0.27 -17.22
N SER A 248 5.28 -0.72 -18.42
CA SER A 248 4.15 -0.27 -19.25
C SER A 248 2.77 -0.65 -18.66
N GLY A 249 2.74 -1.54 -17.68
CA GLY A 249 1.52 -2.18 -17.17
C GLY A 249 1.08 -3.40 -17.99
N ASP A 250 1.79 -3.71 -19.07
CA ASP A 250 1.47 -4.82 -19.95
C ASP A 250 2.65 -5.81 -20.09
N GLY A 251 2.56 -6.75 -21.02
CA GLY A 251 3.57 -7.78 -21.22
C GLY A 251 3.42 -9.00 -20.30
N PRO A 252 4.31 -9.99 -20.45
CA PRO A 252 4.23 -11.23 -19.70
C PRO A 252 4.57 -11.03 -18.21
N LEU A 253 3.93 -11.83 -17.35
CA LEU A 253 4.27 -11.91 -15.94
C LEU A 253 5.65 -12.56 -15.76
N ASN A 254 6.52 -11.91 -15.00
CA ASN A 254 7.73 -12.50 -14.47
C ASN A 254 7.51 -12.92 -13.01
N GLU A 255 6.85 -14.05 -12.82
CA GLU A 255 6.46 -14.51 -11.49
C GLU A 255 7.66 -14.78 -10.58
N ALA A 256 8.77 -15.29 -11.13
CA ALA A 256 9.98 -15.55 -10.37
C ALA A 256 10.62 -14.27 -9.82
N GLU A 257 10.66 -13.22 -10.63
CA GLU A 257 11.21 -11.92 -10.21
C GLU A 257 10.22 -11.19 -9.29
N TRP A 258 8.92 -11.32 -9.53
CA TRP A 258 7.90 -10.77 -8.62
C TRP A 258 8.00 -11.39 -7.22
N GLN A 259 8.13 -12.72 -7.16
CA GLN A 259 8.37 -13.42 -5.90
C GLN A 259 9.66 -12.93 -5.21
N ARG A 260 10.74 -12.73 -5.97
CA ARG A 260 12.02 -12.23 -5.43
C ARG A 260 11.91 -10.82 -4.87
N TRP A 261 11.12 -9.95 -5.51
CA TRP A 261 10.81 -8.62 -5.00
C TRP A 261 10.05 -8.67 -3.68
N LEU A 262 9.02 -9.51 -3.60
CA LEU A 262 8.23 -9.62 -2.38
C LEU A 262 9.03 -10.28 -1.24
N ASP A 263 9.85 -11.27 -1.52
CA ASP A 263 10.77 -11.86 -0.53
C ASP A 263 11.76 -10.79 -0.01
N TRP A 264 12.27 -9.93 -0.90
CA TRP A 264 13.13 -8.81 -0.53
C TRP A 264 12.41 -7.80 0.38
N ALA A 265 11.16 -7.48 0.09
CA ALA A 265 10.35 -6.58 0.90
C ALA A 265 10.03 -7.18 2.28
N GLU A 266 9.61 -8.46 2.30
CA GLU A 266 9.28 -9.18 3.53
C GLU A 266 10.49 -9.31 4.47
N ASP A 267 11.67 -9.60 3.94
CA ASP A 267 12.90 -9.71 4.74
C ASP A 267 13.34 -8.37 5.36
N ARG A 268 12.89 -7.24 4.81
CA ARG A 268 13.18 -5.86 5.27
C ARG A 268 12.04 -5.20 6.00
N HIS A 269 10.92 -5.91 6.17
CA HIS A 269 9.68 -5.39 6.76
C HIS A 269 9.12 -4.18 6.01
N ILE A 270 9.20 -4.18 4.69
CA ILE A 270 8.63 -3.13 3.83
C ILE A 270 7.21 -3.53 3.45
N SER A 271 6.23 -2.72 3.82
CA SER A 271 4.84 -2.86 3.39
C SER A 271 4.70 -2.72 1.88
N TRP A 272 3.75 -3.45 1.27
CA TRP A 272 3.60 -3.46 -0.18
C TRP A 272 2.15 -3.58 -0.63
N VAL A 273 1.86 -2.97 -1.78
CA VAL A 273 0.56 -2.96 -2.46
C VAL A 273 0.75 -3.34 -3.92
N THR A 274 -0.12 -4.22 -4.44
CA THR A 274 -0.10 -4.61 -5.85
C THR A 274 -1.03 -3.72 -6.68
N TRP A 275 -0.73 -3.54 -7.95
CA TRP A 275 -1.52 -2.82 -8.96
C TRP A 275 -2.27 -3.79 -9.86
N SER A 276 -3.56 -3.73 -10.22
CA SER A 276 -4.62 -2.90 -9.69
C SER A 276 -5.99 -3.54 -9.93
N VAL A 277 -6.98 -3.18 -9.10
CA VAL A 277 -8.40 -3.51 -9.33
C VAL A 277 -8.93 -2.68 -10.48
N SER A 278 -8.86 -3.24 -11.66
CA SER A 278 -9.29 -2.68 -12.94
C SER A 278 -9.57 -3.81 -13.93
N ASP A 279 -10.17 -3.48 -15.06
CA ASP A 279 -10.53 -4.45 -16.12
C ASP A 279 -10.08 -4.00 -17.51
N LYS A 280 -9.08 -3.12 -17.56
CA LYS A 280 -8.43 -2.70 -18.83
C LYS A 280 -7.85 -3.92 -19.55
N ASN A 281 -7.82 -3.87 -20.86
CA ASN A 281 -7.16 -4.91 -21.66
C ASN A 281 -5.63 -4.76 -21.63
N GLU A 282 -5.07 -4.94 -20.43
CA GLU A 282 -3.61 -5.01 -20.18
C GLU A 282 -3.34 -5.94 -19.01
N THR A 283 -2.10 -6.37 -18.84
CA THR A 283 -1.74 -7.45 -17.90
C THR A 283 -1.89 -7.02 -16.43
N CYS A 284 -1.61 -5.76 -16.07
CA CYS A 284 -1.70 -5.28 -14.68
C CYS A 284 -3.13 -5.22 -14.13
N SER A 285 -4.14 -5.17 -15.00
CA SER A 285 -5.55 -5.25 -14.58
C SER A 285 -5.88 -6.65 -14.06
N VAL A 286 -6.38 -6.74 -12.83
CA VAL A 286 -6.62 -8.05 -12.19
C VAL A 286 -7.94 -8.71 -12.58
N LEU A 287 -8.88 -7.96 -13.16
CA LEU A 287 -10.22 -8.43 -13.50
C LEU A 287 -10.44 -8.55 -15.01
N LEU A 288 -11.29 -9.51 -15.37
CA LEU A 288 -11.89 -9.54 -16.70
C LEU A 288 -13.01 -8.50 -16.82
N PRO A 289 -13.30 -7.97 -18.02
CA PRO A 289 -14.39 -7.00 -18.22
C PRO A 289 -15.76 -7.51 -17.79
N SER A 290 -15.98 -8.82 -17.79
CA SER A 290 -17.21 -9.49 -17.33
C SER A 290 -17.36 -9.56 -15.82
N ALA A 291 -16.31 -9.26 -15.05
CA ALA A 291 -16.36 -9.33 -13.59
C ALA A 291 -17.36 -8.31 -13.01
N SER A 292 -18.06 -8.70 -11.95
CA SER A 292 -18.95 -7.78 -11.24
C SER A 292 -18.18 -6.60 -10.63
N ALA A 293 -18.86 -5.47 -10.43
CA ALA A 293 -18.25 -4.27 -9.86
C ALA A 293 -17.81 -4.45 -8.39
N THR A 294 -18.43 -5.36 -7.65
CA THR A 294 -18.26 -5.43 -6.18
C THR A 294 -17.86 -6.81 -5.65
N GLY A 295 -17.63 -7.79 -6.55
CA GLY A 295 -17.51 -9.20 -6.15
C GLY A 295 -18.88 -9.84 -5.84
N PRO A 296 -18.94 -11.13 -5.45
CA PRO A 296 -17.80 -12.04 -5.36
C PRO A 296 -17.14 -12.33 -6.72
N TRP A 297 -15.81 -12.36 -6.76
CA TRP A 297 -15.07 -12.74 -7.96
C TRP A 297 -14.55 -14.17 -7.84
N LYS A 298 -14.93 -15.01 -8.81
CA LYS A 298 -14.43 -16.37 -8.96
C LYS A 298 -13.08 -16.33 -9.70
N ASP A 299 -12.38 -17.46 -9.76
CA ASP A 299 -11.15 -17.58 -10.56
C ASP A 299 -11.39 -17.23 -12.04
N SER A 300 -12.57 -17.57 -12.56
CA SER A 300 -13.01 -17.24 -13.93
C SER A 300 -13.25 -15.75 -14.18
N ASP A 301 -13.28 -14.91 -13.16
CA ASP A 301 -13.45 -13.45 -13.27
C ASP A 301 -12.11 -12.73 -13.22
N LEU A 302 -11.04 -13.46 -12.90
CA LEU A 302 -9.69 -12.91 -12.71
C LEU A 302 -8.81 -13.19 -13.92
N LYS A 303 -7.96 -12.22 -14.25
CA LYS A 303 -6.84 -12.43 -15.17
C LYS A 303 -5.70 -13.21 -14.47
N PRO A 304 -4.71 -13.73 -15.22
CA PRO A 304 -3.54 -14.37 -14.61
C PRO A 304 -2.85 -13.52 -13.53
N SER A 305 -2.70 -12.21 -13.78
CA SER A 305 -2.20 -11.24 -12.80
C SER A 305 -3.05 -11.16 -11.53
N GLY A 306 -4.37 -11.23 -11.67
CA GLY A 306 -5.31 -11.23 -10.56
C GLY A 306 -5.23 -12.51 -9.72
N LEU A 307 -5.14 -13.67 -10.38
CA LEU A 307 -4.92 -14.95 -9.69
C LEU A 307 -3.61 -14.93 -8.90
N LYS A 308 -2.55 -14.42 -9.52
CA LYS A 308 -1.22 -14.35 -8.89
C LYS A 308 -1.18 -13.32 -7.76
N SER A 309 -1.73 -12.13 -7.94
CA SER A 309 -1.83 -11.10 -6.88
C SER A 309 -2.57 -11.66 -5.65
N ARG A 310 -3.72 -12.29 -5.86
CA ARG A 310 -4.50 -12.91 -4.78
C ARG A 310 -3.74 -14.04 -4.07
N GLU A 311 -3.04 -14.89 -4.82
CA GLU A 311 -2.18 -15.95 -4.26
C GLU A 311 -1.10 -15.36 -3.36
N LEU A 312 -0.35 -14.36 -3.85
CA LEU A 312 0.74 -13.72 -3.13
C LEU A 312 0.26 -13.00 -1.87
N ILE A 313 -0.82 -12.21 -1.96
CA ILE A 313 -1.39 -11.52 -0.80
C ILE A 313 -1.81 -12.54 0.27
N ARG A 314 -2.54 -13.58 -0.10
CA ARG A 314 -2.97 -14.63 0.84
C ARG A 314 -1.80 -15.38 1.46
N LYS A 315 -0.77 -15.68 0.68
CA LYS A 315 0.46 -16.36 1.14
C LYS A 315 1.10 -15.56 2.28
N TYR A 316 1.34 -14.27 2.06
CA TYR A 316 2.03 -13.45 3.05
C TYR A 316 1.11 -12.98 4.20
N ALA A 317 -0.19 -12.81 3.96
CA ALA A 317 -1.14 -12.50 5.03
C ALA A 317 -1.22 -13.60 6.10
N SER A 318 -0.90 -14.84 5.74
CA SER A 318 -0.86 -15.98 6.67
C SER A 318 0.47 -16.08 7.45
N GLN A 319 1.48 -15.28 7.11
CA GLN A 319 2.79 -15.31 7.75
C GLN A 319 2.90 -14.23 8.84
N PRO A 320 3.38 -14.58 10.02
CA PRO A 320 3.67 -13.58 11.04
C PRO A 320 4.80 -12.67 10.58
N VAL A 321 4.76 -11.40 10.96
CA VAL A 321 5.90 -10.49 10.75
C VAL A 321 7.07 -11.03 11.55
N LYS A 322 8.21 -11.28 10.89
CA LYS A 322 9.42 -11.79 11.53
C LYS A 322 9.87 -10.78 12.59
N LYS A 323 10.08 -11.22 13.84
CA LYS A 323 10.69 -10.33 14.85
C LYS A 323 12.14 -10.06 14.45
N ASN A 324 12.57 -8.80 14.50
CA ASN A 324 13.99 -8.49 14.34
C ASN A 324 14.77 -9.29 15.38
N GLN A 325 15.66 -10.16 14.92
CA GLN A 325 16.69 -10.69 15.80
C GLN A 325 17.58 -9.50 16.17
N ALA A 326 17.48 -9.02 17.40
CA ALA A 326 18.41 -8.05 17.93
C ALA A 326 19.81 -8.62 17.71
N LYS A 327 20.60 -7.98 16.83
CA LYS A 327 22.03 -8.31 16.75
C LYS A 327 22.58 -7.98 18.13
N SER A 328 22.79 -9.00 18.94
CA SER A 328 23.59 -8.87 20.16
C SER A 328 24.97 -8.32 19.73
N LYS A 329 25.24 -7.10 20.16
CA LYS A 329 26.57 -6.50 20.03
C LYS A 329 27.60 -7.26 20.86
#